data_f7a3ad392e341124a11e7bfa2c95ce22
#
_entry.id   f7a3ad392e341124a11e7bfa2c95ce22
#
_cell.length_a   1.000
_cell.length_b   1.000
_cell.length_c   1.000
_cell.angle_alpha   90.00
_cell.angle_beta   90.00
_cell.angle_gamma   90.00
#
_symmetry.space_group_name_H-M   'P 1'
#
loop_
_entity.id
_entity.type
_entity.pdbx_description
1 polymer ?
#
loop_
_entity_poly.entity_id
_entity_poly.type
_entity_poly.pdbx_seq_one_letter_code
_entity_poly.pdbx_strand_id
1 'polypeptide(L)'
;PYTTLFRSFETNSVEGDYQREIENCLKFLGWKKTNGTMVSQYTLPIGNSNSIRPDIVLWRKNEHDTQSPVLPIEIKRPSNIQNERQENQLMSYMRQLKLNVGLYIGEKIQLYYDIPNDGENPICVFTAEFKKEDVNGSIICDLLTYDKFNLGKIETFCNEQYKKIQARNNLHRRVSEFLSEGNGVKNMISLLKDKFTAEGFEESAITECFYFSQIEFV
;
A
#
# COMPACT_ATOMS: atom_id res chain seq x y z
N PRO A 1 0.07 23.74 -3.51
CA PRO A 1 1.05 23.11 -2.63
C PRO A 1 1.41 21.68 -3.06
N TYR A 2 0.49 20.93 -3.67
CA TYR A 2 0.69 19.50 -4.05
C TYR A 2 1.64 19.27 -5.24
N THR A 3 1.92 20.29 -6.04
CA THR A 3 2.75 20.16 -7.25
C THR A 3 4.23 19.90 -6.99
N THR A 4 4.71 20.16 -5.79
CA THR A 4 6.13 19.99 -5.44
C THR A 4 6.47 18.54 -5.04
N LEU A 5 5.47 17.78 -4.57
CA LEU A 5 5.60 16.34 -4.24
C LEU A 5 5.77 15.44 -5.46
N PHE A 6 5.37 15.93 -6.64
CA PHE A 6 5.28 15.14 -7.87
C PHE A 6 6.30 15.58 -8.94
N ARG A 7 7.47 16.08 -8.55
CA ARG A 7 8.59 16.16 -9.49
C ARG A 7 8.95 14.73 -9.92
N SER A 8 9.06 14.51 -11.22
CA SER A 8 9.66 13.29 -11.77
C SER A 8 11.07 13.16 -11.19
N PHE A 9 11.24 12.20 -10.26
CA PHE A 9 12.56 11.88 -9.74
C PHE A 9 13.38 11.28 -10.89
N GLU A 10 14.56 11.80 -11.11
CA GLU A 10 15.51 11.18 -12.04
C GLU A 10 15.84 9.78 -11.50
N THR A 11 15.62 8.76 -12.31
CA THR A 11 15.82 7.34 -11.95
C THR A 11 17.26 7.02 -11.52
N ASN A 12 18.21 7.92 -11.78
CA ASN A 12 19.64 7.77 -11.51
C ASN A 12 20.13 8.52 -10.26
N SER A 13 19.23 9.12 -9.45
CA SER A 13 19.66 9.82 -8.22
C SER A 13 20.31 8.85 -7.23
N VAL A 14 21.33 9.33 -6.50
CA VAL A 14 21.93 8.59 -5.37
C VAL A 14 20.88 8.49 -4.26
N GLU A 15 20.85 7.37 -3.52
CA GLU A 15 19.85 7.10 -2.45
C GLU A 15 19.74 8.26 -1.44
N GLY A 16 20.88 8.89 -1.09
CA GLY A 16 20.90 10.04 -0.18
C GLY A 16 20.25 11.30 -0.75
N ASP A 17 20.29 11.51 -2.08
CA ASP A 17 19.61 12.64 -2.71
C ASP A 17 18.11 12.40 -2.77
N TYR A 18 17.69 11.17 -3.07
CA TYR A 18 16.30 10.78 -3.04
C TYR A 18 15.70 10.91 -1.63
N GLN A 19 16.41 10.43 -0.60
CA GLN A 19 15.98 10.62 0.79
C GLN A 19 15.83 12.11 1.13
N ARG A 20 16.75 12.96 0.68
CA ARG A 20 16.67 14.43 0.92
C ARG A 20 15.43 15.05 0.28
N GLU A 21 15.05 14.60 -0.91
CA GLU A 21 13.81 15.07 -1.56
C GLU A 21 12.57 14.62 -0.79
N ILE A 22 12.52 13.37 -0.33
CA ILE A 22 11.43 12.89 0.52
C ILE A 22 11.35 13.70 1.82
N GLU A 23 12.49 13.99 2.45
CA GLU A 23 12.53 14.86 3.64
C GLU A 23 12.00 16.28 3.35
N ASN A 24 12.29 16.82 2.17
CA ASN A 24 11.75 18.12 1.76
C ASN A 24 10.23 18.03 1.56
N CYS A 25 9.72 16.95 0.96
CA CYS A 25 8.29 16.71 0.86
C CYS A 25 7.61 16.64 2.24
N LEU A 26 8.19 15.91 3.18
CA LEU A 26 7.68 15.85 4.56
C LEU A 26 7.71 17.21 5.27
N LYS A 27 8.72 18.06 4.99
CA LYS A 27 8.76 19.45 5.51
C LYS A 27 7.58 20.27 4.99
N PHE A 28 7.19 20.13 3.72
CA PHE A 28 6.00 20.80 3.18
C PHE A 28 4.71 20.32 3.84
N LEU A 29 4.68 19.07 4.29
CA LEU A 29 3.56 18.52 5.08
C LEU A 29 3.61 18.93 6.55
N GLY A 30 4.60 19.73 6.97
CA GLY A 30 4.71 20.30 8.32
C GLY A 30 5.65 19.57 9.29
N TRP A 31 6.27 18.45 8.88
CA TRP A 31 7.23 17.72 9.70
C TRP A 31 8.60 18.42 9.70
N LYS A 32 9.27 18.54 10.84
CA LYS A 32 10.50 19.32 10.97
C LYS A 32 11.55 18.57 11.79
N LYS A 33 12.80 18.56 11.29
CA LYS A 33 13.95 18.06 12.07
C LYS A 33 14.26 18.96 13.26
N THR A 34 14.07 20.28 13.11
CA THR A 34 14.42 21.28 14.11
C THR A 34 13.62 21.17 15.41
N ASN A 35 12.38 20.66 15.34
CA ASN A 35 11.54 20.43 16.52
C ASN A 35 11.41 18.96 16.90
N GLY A 36 12.19 18.06 16.26
CA GLY A 36 12.21 16.62 16.54
C GLY A 36 10.99 15.85 16.04
N THR A 37 10.10 16.47 15.23
CA THR A 37 8.94 15.74 14.68
C THR A 37 9.30 14.84 13.49
N MET A 38 10.48 15.03 12.91
CA MET A 38 11.07 14.18 11.88
C MET A 38 12.53 13.85 12.28
N VAL A 39 12.83 12.59 12.49
CA VAL A 39 14.19 12.13 12.86
C VAL A 39 14.68 11.14 11.82
N SER A 40 15.83 11.46 11.18
CA SER A 40 16.48 10.58 10.21
C SER A 40 17.48 9.66 10.89
N GLN A 41 17.62 8.44 10.39
CA GLN A 41 18.57 7.43 10.84
C GLN A 41 18.49 7.16 12.36
N TYR A 42 17.26 7.09 12.89
CA TYR A 42 17.03 6.81 14.30
C TYR A 42 17.52 5.42 14.68
N THR A 43 18.38 5.33 15.69
CA THR A 43 18.94 4.03 16.11
C THR A 43 17.98 3.32 17.07
N LEU A 44 17.48 2.17 16.63
CA LEU A 44 16.64 1.27 17.43
C LEU A 44 17.47 0.08 17.91
N PRO A 45 17.67 -0.10 19.21
CA PRO A 45 18.39 -1.25 19.73
C PRO A 45 17.60 -2.54 19.52
N ILE A 46 18.30 -3.62 19.14
CA ILE A 46 17.77 -4.98 19.07
C ILE A 46 18.62 -5.86 19.98
N GLY A 47 18.04 -6.29 21.10
CA GLY A 47 18.81 -7.07 22.10
C GLY A 47 20.00 -6.28 22.64
N ASN A 48 21.09 -6.99 22.98
CA ASN A 48 22.22 -6.41 23.70
C ASN A 48 23.33 -5.79 22.82
N SER A 49 23.38 -6.08 21.52
CA SER A 49 24.52 -5.69 20.68
C SER A 49 24.19 -5.25 19.25
N ASN A 50 22.95 -5.39 18.83
CA ASN A 50 22.53 -5.05 17.48
C ASN A 50 21.59 -3.84 17.47
N SER A 51 21.57 -3.11 16.36
CA SER A 51 20.62 -2.02 16.14
C SER A 51 20.15 -2.00 14.68
N ILE A 52 18.95 -1.53 14.48
CA ILE A 52 18.38 -1.20 13.16
C ILE A 52 18.17 0.30 13.07
N ARG A 53 18.10 0.81 11.84
CA ARG A 53 17.96 2.25 11.61
C ARG A 53 17.00 2.50 10.47
N PRO A 54 15.75 2.88 10.77
CA PRO A 54 14.84 3.41 9.76
C PRO A 54 15.41 4.70 9.16
N ASP A 55 15.16 4.91 7.88
CA ASP A 55 15.62 6.12 7.19
C ASP A 55 15.01 7.37 7.82
N ILE A 56 13.71 7.32 8.13
CA ILE A 56 13.01 8.38 8.84
C ILE A 56 12.03 7.76 9.85
N VAL A 57 11.92 8.39 11.02
CA VAL A 57 10.81 8.17 11.97
C VAL A 57 10.10 9.50 12.18
N LEU A 58 8.79 9.51 12.02
CA LEU A 58 7.95 10.64 12.38
C LEU A 58 7.51 10.52 13.83
N TRP A 59 7.51 11.64 14.53
CA TRP A 59 7.24 11.77 15.96
C TRP A 59 6.14 12.79 16.23
N ARG A 60 5.30 12.50 17.21
CA ARG A 60 4.34 13.47 17.72
C ARG A 60 4.36 13.54 19.23
N LYS A 61 4.00 14.70 19.76
CA LYS A 61 3.72 14.85 21.17
C LYS A 61 2.33 14.30 21.46
N ASN A 62 2.23 13.51 22.52
CA ASN A 62 0.98 13.05 23.07
C ASN A 62 0.34 14.14 23.98
N GLU A 63 -0.80 13.85 24.57
CA GLU A 63 -1.51 14.73 25.50
C GLU A 63 -0.69 15.15 26.74
N HIS A 64 0.35 14.38 27.08
CA HIS A 64 1.26 14.66 28.19
C HIS A 64 2.55 15.36 27.75
N ASP A 65 2.57 15.99 26.57
CA ASP A 65 3.74 16.64 25.96
C ASP A 65 4.97 15.72 25.74
N THR A 66 4.75 14.41 25.87
CA THR A 66 5.79 13.39 25.62
C THR A 66 5.83 13.03 24.16
N GLN A 67 7.02 13.12 23.57
CA GLN A 67 7.24 12.75 22.17
C GLN A 67 7.25 11.22 22.00
N SER A 68 6.44 10.70 21.08
CA SER A 68 6.38 9.28 20.74
C SER A 68 6.48 9.07 19.22
N PRO A 69 7.09 7.96 18.77
CA PRO A 69 7.13 7.63 17.36
C PRO A 69 5.71 7.31 16.87
N VAL A 70 5.41 7.74 15.65
CA VAL A 70 4.06 7.54 15.07
C VAL A 70 4.09 6.89 13.69
N LEU A 71 5.24 6.95 12.97
CA LEU A 71 5.36 6.32 11.64
C LEU A 71 6.82 6.10 11.28
N PRO A 72 7.30 4.87 11.09
CA PRO A 72 8.58 4.57 10.46
C PRO A 72 8.45 4.65 8.94
N ILE A 73 9.50 5.13 8.29
CA ILE A 73 9.60 5.26 6.85
C ILE A 73 10.90 4.60 6.39
N GLU A 74 10.79 3.67 5.46
CA GLU A 74 11.91 3.11 4.72
C GLU A 74 11.92 3.68 3.32
N ILE A 75 13.11 4.09 2.84
CA ILE A 75 13.28 4.75 1.54
C ILE A 75 14.25 3.93 0.70
N LYS A 76 13.86 3.65 -0.53
CA LYS A 76 14.73 3.02 -1.52
C LYS A 76 14.69 3.81 -2.82
N ARG A 77 15.80 3.80 -3.56
CA ARG A 77 15.82 4.46 -4.88
C ARG A 77 14.73 3.88 -5.78
N PRO A 78 14.08 4.72 -6.62
CA PRO A 78 13.05 4.25 -7.56
C PRO A 78 13.53 3.12 -8.50
N SER A 79 14.84 3.12 -8.84
CA SER A 79 15.46 2.09 -9.68
C SER A 79 15.70 0.75 -8.96
N ASN A 80 15.58 0.70 -7.64
CA ASN A 80 15.72 -0.54 -6.89
C ASN A 80 14.42 -1.35 -6.98
N ILE A 81 14.52 -2.55 -7.53
CA ILE A 81 13.39 -3.49 -7.51
C ILE A 81 13.12 -3.85 -6.06
N GLN A 82 11.91 -3.57 -5.61
CA GLN A 82 11.45 -3.92 -4.26
C GLN A 82 11.53 -5.44 -4.07
N ASN A 83 12.02 -5.86 -2.92
CA ASN A 83 12.15 -7.27 -2.57
C ASN A 83 11.77 -7.51 -1.10
N GLU A 84 11.53 -8.76 -0.78
CA GLU A 84 11.09 -9.21 0.56
C GLU A 84 12.04 -8.75 1.68
N ARG A 85 13.35 -8.69 1.43
CA ARG A 85 14.33 -8.23 2.45
C ARG A 85 14.09 -6.77 2.84
N GLN A 86 13.76 -5.91 1.87
CA GLN A 86 13.49 -4.49 2.12
C GLN A 86 12.16 -4.30 2.84
N GLU A 87 11.15 -5.09 2.50
CA GLU A 87 9.86 -5.10 3.20
C GLU A 87 10.03 -5.57 4.65
N ASN A 88 10.76 -6.66 4.87
CA ASN A 88 11.07 -7.17 6.21
C ASN A 88 11.85 -6.16 7.06
N GLN A 89 12.61 -5.28 6.45
CA GLN A 89 13.30 -4.18 7.14
C GLN A 89 12.28 -3.20 7.74
N LEU A 90 11.33 -2.70 6.94
CA LEU A 90 10.24 -1.84 7.43
C LEU A 90 9.41 -2.54 8.50
N MET A 91 9.04 -3.81 8.28
CA MET A 91 8.27 -4.62 9.26
C MET A 91 9.00 -4.74 10.60
N SER A 92 10.32 -4.88 10.57
CA SER A 92 11.15 -4.91 11.79
C SER A 92 11.09 -3.60 12.55
N TYR A 93 11.06 -2.46 11.85
CA TYR A 93 10.90 -1.14 12.48
C TYR A 93 9.52 -0.98 13.11
N MET A 94 8.46 -1.38 12.40
CA MET A 94 7.08 -1.33 12.90
C MET A 94 6.97 -2.12 14.21
N ARG A 95 7.47 -3.35 14.24
CA ARG A 95 7.44 -4.22 15.44
C ARG A 95 8.25 -3.63 16.59
N GLN A 96 9.47 -3.12 16.32
CA GLN A 96 10.33 -2.57 17.36
C GLN A 96 9.76 -1.28 17.96
N LEU A 97 9.10 -0.47 17.16
CA LEU A 97 8.41 0.76 17.59
C LEU A 97 7.02 0.50 18.14
N LYS A 98 6.50 -0.74 18.04
CA LYS A 98 5.13 -1.14 18.40
C LYS A 98 4.07 -0.31 17.65
N LEU A 99 4.28 -0.14 16.35
CA LEU A 99 3.39 0.60 15.47
C LEU A 99 2.78 -0.36 14.45
N ASN A 100 1.48 -0.23 14.23
CA ASN A 100 0.74 -1.07 13.28
C ASN A 100 0.84 -0.54 11.84
N VAL A 101 1.44 0.64 11.63
CA VAL A 101 1.57 1.27 10.31
C VAL A 101 3.02 1.65 10.02
N GLY A 102 3.40 1.51 8.74
CA GLY A 102 4.71 1.90 8.24
C GLY A 102 4.61 2.35 6.79
N LEU A 103 5.55 3.18 6.36
CA LEU A 103 5.58 3.72 5.00
C LEU A 103 6.85 3.25 4.29
N TYR A 104 6.67 2.62 3.13
CA TYR A 104 7.76 2.29 2.22
C TYR A 104 7.71 3.24 1.03
N ILE A 105 8.82 3.89 0.71
CA ILE A 105 8.93 4.84 -0.40
C ILE A 105 10.03 4.38 -1.34
N GLY A 106 9.64 3.93 -2.51
CA GLY A 106 10.50 3.54 -3.62
C GLY A 106 10.03 4.20 -4.91
N GLU A 107 9.80 3.41 -5.96
CA GLU A 107 9.12 3.86 -7.17
C GLU A 107 7.70 4.38 -6.89
N LYS A 108 7.08 3.83 -5.83
CA LYS A 108 5.75 4.19 -5.35
C LYS A 108 5.81 4.45 -3.85
N ILE A 109 4.77 5.10 -3.34
CA ILE A 109 4.54 5.25 -1.91
C ILE A 109 3.59 4.13 -1.49
N GLN A 110 3.99 3.32 -0.52
CA GLN A 110 3.24 2.15 -0.07
C GLN A 110 3.03 2.20 1.43
N LEU A 111 1.77 2.10 1.85
CA LEU A 111 1.38 2.07 3.26
C LEU A 111 1.20 0.60 3.68
N TYR A 112 2.02 0.18 4.62
CA TYR A 112 1.99 -1.15 5.23
C TYR A 112 1.19 -1.13 6.52
N TYR A 113 0.46 -2.20 6.77
CA TYR A 113 -0.37 -2.37 7.94
C TYR A 113 -0.13 -3.72 8.60
N ASP A 114 0.19 -3.69 9.88
CA ASP A 114 0.27 -4.87 10.76
C ASP A 114 -1.09 -5.04 11.43
N ILE A 115 -1.75 -6.17 11.14
CA ILE A 115 -3.11 -6.40 11.60
C ILE A 115 -3.03 -6.84 13.07
N PRO A 116 -3.66 -6.12 14.00
CA PRO A 116 -3.62 -6.48 15.41
C PRO A 116 -4.13 -7.91 15.64
N ASN A 117 -3.34 -8.71 16.34
CA ASN A 117 -3.65 -10.10 16.75
C ASN A 117 -3.75 -11.14 15.62
N ASP A 118 -3.34 -10.83 14.41
CA ASP A 118 -3.38 -11.78 13.28
C ASP A 118 -2.16 -12.73 13.29
N GLY A 119 -1.03 -12.29 13.82
CA GLY A 119 0.22 -13.07 13.86
C GLY A 119 0.92 -13.22 12.50
N GLU A 120 0.34 -12.68 11.46
CA GLU A 120 0.91 -12.64 10.11
C GLU A 120 1.90 -11.48 9.94
N ASN A 121 2.55 -11.41 8.80
CA ASN A 121 3.40 -10.28 8.46
C ASN A 121 2.56 -9.07 8.02
N PRO A 122 3.00 -7.84 8.31
CA PRO A 122 2.39 -6.63 7.76
C PRO A 122 2.24 -6.71 6.24
N ILE A 123 1.14 -6.24 5.71
CA ILE A 123 0.87 -6.22 4.27
C ILE A 123 0.76 -4.80 3.72
N CYS A 124 1.09 -4.61 2.45
CA CYS A 124 0.81 -3.36 1.75
C CYS A 124 -0.70 -3.24 1.50
N VAL A 125 -1.33 -2.27 2.16
CA VAL A 125 -2.79 -2.05 2.05
C VAL A 125 -3.16 -0.91 1.12
N PHE A 126 -2.22 0.00 0.83
CA PHE A 126 -2.50 1.16 -0.02
C PHE A 126 -1.23 1.62 -0.76
N THR A 127 -1.39 1.97 -2.02
CA THR A 127 -0.29 2.42 -2.89
C THR A 127 -0.67 3.72 -3.59
N ALA A 128 0.27 4.66 -3.65
CA ALA A 128 0.18 5.89 -4.40
C ALA A 128 1.37 6.03 -5.37
N GLU A 129 1.14 6.65 -6.52
CA GLU A 129 2.18 6.93 -7.51
C GLU A 129 2.68 8.38 -7.39
N PHE A 130 3.93 8.62 -7.79
CA PHE A 130 4.47 9.98 -7.88
C PHE A 130 3.99 10.69 -9.14
N LYS A 131 2.66 10.83 -9.29
CA LYS A 131 2.02 11.54 -10.41
C LYS A 131 1.15 12.67 -9.89
N LYS A 132 1.13 13.79 -10.61
CA LYS A 132 0.41 15.00 -10.23
C LYS A 132 -1.10 14.78 -10.00
N GLU A 133 -1.70 13.86 -10.76
CA GLU A 133 -3.15 13.61 -10.75
C GLU A 133 -3.52 12.30 -10.04
N ASP A 134 -2.57 11.71 -9.30
CA ASP A 134 -2.87 10.52 -8.52
C ASP A 134 -3.75 10.85 -7.32
N VAL A 135 -4.98 10.35 -7.34
CA VAL A 135 -5.95 10.51 -6.25
C VAL A 135 -5.41 9.89 -4.95
N ASN A 136 -4.73 8.75 -5.05
CA ASN A 136 -4.11 8.08 -3.91
C ASN A 136 -2.99 8.91 -3.30
N GLY A 137 -2.20 9.62 -4.13
CA GLY A 137 -1.20 10.55 -3.67
C GLY A 137 -1.78 11.70 -2.85
N SER A 138 -2.94 12.21 -3.25
CA SER A 138 -3.66 13.24 -2.47
C SER A 138 -4.12 12.71 -1.12
N ILE A 139 -4.62 11.47 -1.06
CA ILE A 139 -5.04 10.81 0.19
C ILE A 139 -3.84 10.65 1.14
N ILE A 140 -2.69 10.16 0.64
CA ILE A 140 -1.45 10.04 1.44
C ILE A 140 -1.01 11.39 1.97
N CYS A 141 -1.04 12.45 1.16
CA CYS A 141 -0.69 13.80 1.60
C CYS A 141 -1.60 14.30 2.72
N ASP A 142 -2.91 14.07 2.61
CA ASP A 142 -3.87 14.46 3.65
C ASP A 142 -3.65 13.67 4.95
N LEU A 143 -3.41 12.36 4.87
CA LEU A 143 -3.11 11.50 6.01
C LEU A 143 -1.81 11.91 6.72
N LEU A 144 -0.79 12.33 5.95
CA LEU A 144 0.53 12.68 6.46
C LEU A 144 0.70 14.17 6.80
N THR A 145 -0.26 15.04 6.51
CA THR A 145 -0.18 16.46 6.89
C THR A 145 -0.12 16.63 8.40
N TYR A 146 0.94 17.23 8.94
CA TYR A 146 1.23 17.31 10.38
C TYR A 146 0.05 17.79 11.21
N ASP A 147 -0.59 18.90 10.83
CA ASP A 147 -1.68 19.48 11.59
C ASP A 147 -2.95 18.59 11.64
N LYS A 148 -3.14 17.75 10.63
CA LYS A 148 -4.28 16.83 10.51
C LYS A 148 -3.93 15.40 10.94
N PHE A 149 -2.65 15.11 11.12
CA PHE A 149 -2.16 13.76 11.40
C PHE A 149 -2.78 13.18 12.66
N ASN A 150 -3.34 12.00 12.53
CA ASN A 150 -3.88 11.22 13.63
C ASN A 150 -3.63 9.73 13.36
N LEU A 151 -2.84 9.10 14.22
CA LEU A 151 -2.46 7.69 14.05
C LEU A 151 -3.68 6.77 13.99
N GLY A 152 -4.66 6.95 14.89
CA GLY A 152 -5.88 6.14 14.91
C GLY A 152 -6.72 6.27 13.63
N LYS A 153 -6.74 7.45 12.99
CA LYS A 153 -7.38 7.63 11.67
C LYS A 153 -6.64 6.88 10.57
N ILE A 154 -5.30 6.87 10.61
CA ILE A 154 -4.49 6.12 9.63
C ILE A 154 -4.71 4.63 9.83
N GLU A 155 -4.71 4.13 11.05
CA GLU A 155 -5.00 2.72 11.35
C GLU A 155 -6.41 2.31 10.91
N THR A 156 -7.41 3.18 11.14
CA THR A 156 -8.78 2.97 10.66
C THR A 156 -8.82 2.88 9.14
N PHE A 157 -8.17 3.82 8.45
CA PHE A 157 -8.04 3.80 7.00
C PHE A 157 -7.37 2.52 6.50
N CYS A 158 -6.25 2.12 7.11
CA CYS A 158 -5.54 0.89 6.75
C CYS A 158 -6.43 -0.35 6.92
N ASN A 159 -7.16 -0.44 8.04
CA ASN A 159 -8.09 -1.54 8.29
C ASN A 159 -9.23 -1.60 7.27
N GLU A 160 -9.75 -0.46 6.83
CA GLU A 160 -10.75 -0.40 5.76
C GLU A 160 -10.18 -0.88 4.42
N GLN A 161 -8.96 -0.47 4.06
CA GLN A 161 -8.30 -0.95 2.84
C GLN A 161 -8.02 -2.46 2.91
N TYR A 162 -7.55 -2.94 4.07
CA TYR A 162 -7.36 -4.37 4.32
C TYR A 162 -8.65 -5.17 4.09
N LYS A 163 -9.77 -4.74 4.67
CA LYS A 163 -11.07 -5.40 4.46
C LYS A 163 -11.48 -5.46 2.99
N LYS A 164 -11.20 -4.41 2.22
CA LYS A 164 -11.45 -4.41 0.77
C LYS A 164 -10.58 -5.44 0.04
N ILE A 165 -9.29 -5.53 0.41
CA ILE A 165 -8.37 -6.54 -0.16
C ILE A 165 -8.87 -7.95 0.16
N GLN A 166 -9.24 -8.22 1.41
CA GLN A 166 -9.75 -9.52 1.84
C GLN A 166 -11.05 -9.90 1.11
N ALA A 167 -11.99 -8.96 0.98
CA ALA A 167 -13.23 -9.17 0.25
C ALA A 167 -12.97 -9.51 -1.23
N ARG A 168 -12.04 -8.80 -1.88
CA ARG A 168 -11.64 -9.06 -3.26
C ARG A 168 -10.98 -10.44 -3.40
N ASN A 169 -10.04 -10.78 -2.52
CA ASN A 169 -9.34 -12.06 -2.56
C ASN A 169 -10.30 -13.22 -2.31
N ASN A 170 -11.24 -13.07 -1.36
CA ASN A 170 -12.27 -14.07 -1.11
C ASN A 170 -13.18 -14.27 -2.34
N LEU A 171 -13.62 -13.15 -2.96
CA LEU A 171 -14.42 -13.22 -4.18
C LEU A 171 -13.65 -13.92 -5.30
N HIS A 172 -12.38 -13.54 -5.52
CA HIS A 172 -11.52 -14.16 -6.53
C HIS A 172 -11.38 -15.67 -6.30
N ARG A 173 -11.13 -16.09 -5.06
CA ARG A 173 -11.04 -17.51 -4.70
C ARG A 173 -12.36 -18.24 -5.01
N ARG A 174 -13.50 -17.68 -4.59
CA ARG A 174 -14.82 -18.28 -4.83
C ARG A 174 -15.17 -18.38 -6.32
N VAL A 175 -14.81 -17.36 -7.11
CA VAL A 175 -14.98 -17.39 -8.56
C VAL A 175 -14.09 -18.46 -9.17
N SER A 176 -12.82 -18.55 -8.76
CA SER A 176 -11.91 -19.58 -9.25
C SER A 176 -12.38 -21.01 -8.89
N GLU A 177 -12.84 -21.23 -7.66
CA GLU A 177 -13.43 -22.49 -7.23
C GLU A 177 -14.65 -22.86 -8.09
N PHE A 178 -15.59 -21.91 -8.27
CA PHE A 178 -16.77 -22.10 -9.10
C PHE A 178 -16.42 -22.46 -10.56
N LEU A 179 -15.43 -21.80 -11.13
CA LEU A 179 -15.00 -22.06 -12.52
C LEU A 179 -14.23 -23.39 -12.65
N SER A 180 -13.52 -23.82 -11.62
CA SER A 180 -12.80 -25.11 -11.61
C SER A 180 -13.70 -26.32 -11.33
N GLU A 181 -14.86 -26.12 -10.72
CA GLU A 181 -15.89 -27.14 -10.58
C GLU A 181 -16.38 -27.53 -11.99
N GLY A 182 -16.41 -28.84 -12.31
CA GLY A 182 -16.67 -29.35 -13.66
C GLY A 182 -17.97 -28.87 -14.34
N ASN A 183 -18.85 -28.20 -13.60
CA ASN A 183 -20.09 -27.60 -14.10
C ASN A 183 -20.07 -26.05 -14.10
N GLY A 184 -19.08 -25.40 -13.50
CA GLY A 184 -19.06 -23.93 -13.39
C GLY A 184 -19.04 -23.24 -14.74
N VAL A 185 -18.16 -23.67 -15.63
CA VAL A 185 -18.09 -23.16 -17.02
C VAL A 185 -19.38 -23.50 -17.79
N LYS A 186 -19.94 -24.70 -17.60
CA LYS A 186 -21.20 -25.08 -18.24
C LYS A 186 -22.38 -24.23 -17.78
N ASN A 187 -22.47 -23.95 -16.48
CA ASN A 187 -23.51 -23.08 -15.91
C ASN A 187 -23.38 -21.63 -16.44
N MET A 188 -22.16 -21.14 -16.59
CA MET A 188 -21.90 -19.82 -17.16
C MET A 188 -22.30 -19.74 -18.64
N ILE A 189 -21.95 -20.75 -19.41
CA ILE A 189 -22.37 -20.88 -20.82
C ILE A 189 -23.91 -20.96 -20.93
N SER A 190 -24.56 -21.71 -20.03
CA SER A 190 -26.03 -21.80 -19.99
C SER A 190 -26.66 -20.42 -19.74
N LEU A 191 -26.18 -19.66 -18.74
CA LEU A 191 -26.67 -18.31 -18.44
C LEU A 191 -26.52 -17.36 -19.64
N LEU A 192 -25.39 -17.44 -20.34
CA LEU A 192 -25.15 -16.62 -21.55
C LEU A 192 -26.07 -17.04 -22.69
N LYS A 193 -26.29 -18.34 -22.87
CA LYS A 193 -27.26 -18.87 -23.86
C LYS A 193 -28.67 -18.36 -23.59
N ASP A 194 -29.15 -18.47 -22.34
CA ASP A 194 -30.48 -17.99 -21.93
C ASP A 194 -30.64 -16.48 -22.22
N LYS A 195 -29.60 -15.70 -21.92
CA LYS A 195 -29.59 -14.25 -22.19
C LYS A 195 -29.72 -13.96 -23.68
N PHE A 196 -28.87 -14.54 -24.52
CA PHE A 196 -28.86 -14.26 -25.95
C PHE A 196 -30.10 -14.83 -26.67
N THR A 197 -30.64 -15.95 -26.21
CA THR A 197 -31.93 -16.45 -26.71
C THR A 197 -33.07 -15.48 -26.40
N ALA A 198 -33.07 -14.89 -25.20
CA ALA A 198 -34.03 -13.84 -24.83
C ALA A 198 -33.88 -12.55 -25.67
N GLU A 199 -32.69 -12.29 -26.19
CA GLU A 199 -32.41 -11.19 -27.14
C GLU A 199 -32.80 -11.54 -28.60
N GLY A 200 -33.25 -12.79 -28.86
CA GLY A 200 -33.76 -13.22 -30.17
C GLY A 200 -32.74 -13.92 -31.05
N PHE A 201 -31.58 -14.32 -30.54
CA PHE A 201 -30.60 -15.09 -31.27
C PHE A 201 -30.96 -16.61 -31.24
N GLU A 202 -30.73 -17.32 -32.34
CA GLU A 202 -30.93 -18.77 -32.39
C GLU A 202 -29.88 -19.53 -31.57
N GLU A 203 -30.32 -20.56 -30.85
CA GLU A 203 -29.43 -21.35 -29.96
C GLU A 203 -28.28 -22.02 -30.68
N SER A 204 -28.48 -22.41 -31.95
CA SER A 204 -27.44 -22.97 -32.84
C SER A 204 -26.32 -21.97 -33.08
N ALA A 205 -26.67 -20.73 -33.42
CA ALA A 205 -25.72 -19.64 -33.68
C ALA A 205 -24.95 -19.26 -32.40
N ILE A 206 -25.64 -19.21 -31.27
CA ILE A 206 -25.02 -18.95 -29.96
C ILE A 206 -24.00 -20.06 -29.63
N THR A 207 -24.36 -21.31 -29.84
CA THR A 207 -23.47 -22.45 -29.56
C THR A 207 -22.24 -22.44 -30.44
N GLU A 208 -22.37 -22.11 -31.72
CA GLU A 208 -21.27 -21.96 -32.66
C GLU A 208 -20.30 -20.87 -32.25
N CYS A 209 -20.81 -19.70 -31.81
CA CYS A 209 -19.99 -18.63 -31.29
C CYS A 209 -19.16 -19.07 -30.06
N PHE A 210 -19.73 -19.83 -29.13
CA PHE A 210 -18.97 -20.32 -27.97
C PHE A 210 -17.91 -21.35 -28.32
N TYR A 211 -18.08 -22.08 -29.40
CA TYR A 211 -17.11 -23.11 -29.86
C TYR A 211 -15.83 -22.43 -30.42
N PHE A 212 -15.97 -21.25 -30.99
CA PHE A 212 -14.88 -20.48 -31.60
C PHE A 212 -14.33 -19.35 -30.72
N SER A 213 -14.99 -19.04 -29.61
CA SER A 213 -14.54 -17.99 -28.69
C SER A 213 -13.69 -18.60 -27.57
N GLN A 214 -12.41 -18.23 -27.51
CA GLN A 214 -11.62 -18.45 -26.31
C GLN A 214 -12.08 -17.41 -25.27
N ILE A 215 -12.71 -17.88 -24.18
CA ILE A 215 -13.01 -17.02 -23.03
C ILE A 215 -11.75 -16.94 -22.17
N GLU A 216 -11.00 -15.87 -22.30
CA GLU A 216 -9.87 -15.59 -21.41
C GLU A 216 -10.38 -14.78 -20.22
N PHE A 217 -10.17 -15.31 -19.01
CA PHE A 217 -10.34 -14.56 -17.78
C PHE A 217 -9.02 -13.86 -17.45
N VAL A 218 -8.99 -12.54 -17.57
CA VAL A 218 -7.85 -11.67 -17.25
C VAL A 218 -7.94 -11.17 -15.80
#